data_66b56d46faea5575f370f4855fd01028
#
_entry.id   66b56d46faea5575f370f4855fd01028
#
_cell.length_a   1.000
_cell.length_b   1.000
_cell.length_c   1.000
_cell.angle_alpha   90.00
_cell.angle_beta   90.00
_cell.angle_gamma   90.00
#
_symmetry.space_group_name_H-M   'P 1'
#
loop_
_entity.id
_entity.type
_entity.pdbx_description
1 polymer ?
#
loop_
_entity_poly.entity_id
_entity_poly.type
_entity_poly.pdbx_seq_one_letter_code
_entity_poly.pdbx_strand_id
1 'polypeptide(L)'
;MEAVKRALDRISVEQIKLELLGTAYNSSSTFLGRLDPRTLLLWYLFFAIVPWFVHNRTILLGMFVLMVLTTVLSRVSLYIIFILCLGLISQIGWMFILSLFFGGGFESLLPMLTLTLKLSVISLASITVFSSLDPERLSDGLLSLGIPDTFAFSLSYGYRILPTLLEEFHQILLSFRLRGQRPLQHGIFYWRTITYYLRIVILAFYPLMLNTAKRSRTTIEALETRGFSYGLNNKKVKKIKLSYLKMKRSDWYFLSGSTAYVILIFCIGYLYPELVY
;
A
#
# COMPACT_ATOMS: atom_id res chain seq x y z
N MET A 1 -16.67 23.11 -18.25
CA MET A 1 -15.46 23.81 -17.76
C MET A 1 -15.45 23.94 -16.23
N GLU A 2 -16.53 24.31 -15.61
CA GLU A 2 -16.66 24.37 -14.14
C GLU A 2 -16.56 23.00 -13.45
N ALA A 3 -16.96 21.91 -14.08
CA ALA A 3 -16.88 20.56 -13.50
C ALA A 3 -15.42 20.06 -13.34
N VAL A 4 -14.57 20.32 -14.34
CA VAL A 4 -13.13 19.97 -14.27
C VAL A 4 -12.40 20.89 -13.28
N LYS A 5 -12.79 22.16 -13.21
CA LYS A 5 -12.27 23.10 -12.22
C LYS A 5 -12.68 22.71 -10.79
N ARG A 6 -13.94 22.32 -10.59
CA ARG A 6 -14.46 21.77 -9.32
C ARG A 6 -13.83 20.41 -8.95
N ALA A 7 -13.51 19.57 -9.93
CA ALA A 7 -12.80 18.32 -9.67
C ALA A 7 -11.32 18.56 -9.29
N LEU A 8 -10.64 19.51 -9.94
CA LEU A 8 -9.27 19.92 -9.59
C LEU A 8 -9.20 20.70 -8.27
N ASP A 9 -10.20 21.52 -7.96
CA ASP A 9 -10.30 22.22 -6.67
C ASP A 9 -10.77 21.28 -5.54
N ARG A 10 -11.47 20.17 -5.85
CA ARG A 10 -11.81 19.10 -4.89
C ARG A 10 -10.64 18.17 -4.59
N ILE A 11 -9.64 18.07 -5.44
CA ILE A 11 -8.34 17.49 -5.10
C ILE A 11 -7.53 18.59 -4.37
N SER A 12 -8.12 19.16 -3.34
CA SER A 12 -7.39 20.06 -2.45
C SER A 12 -6.39 19.20 -1.68
N VAL A 13 -5.18 19.69 -1.55
CA VAL A 13 -4.12 19.05 -0.75
C VAL A 13 -4.62 18.75 0.67
N GLU A 14 -5.61 19.52 1.15
CA GLU A 14 -6.30 19.26 2.42
C GLU A 14 -7.11 17.94 2.41
N GLN A 15 -7.81 17.60 1.32
CA GLN A 15 -8.53 16.32 1.24
C GLN A 15 -7.56 15.14 1.15
N ILE A 16 -6.49 15.27 0.34
CA ILE A 16 -5.43 14.25 0.28
C ILE A 16 -4.75 14.10 1.65
N LYS A 17 -4.50 15.21 2.34
CA LYS A 17 -3.96 15.20 3.72
C LYS A 17 -4.92 14.53 4.69
N LEU A 18 -6.22 14.85 4.65
CA LEU A 18 -7.24 14.25 5.51
C LEU A 18 -7.44 12.76 5.20
N GLU A 19 -7.40 12.35 3.92
CA GLU A 19 -7.49 10.94 3.54
C GLU A 19 -6.23 10.17 3.93
N LEU A 20 -5.02 10.73 3.72
CA LEU A 20 -3.77 10.12 4.17
C LEU A 20 -3.70 10.02 5.69
N LEU A 21 -4.09 11.06 6.41
CA LEU A 21 -4.17 11.03 7.87
C LEU A 21 -5.29 10.09 8.33
N GLY A 22 -6.45 10.10 7.67
CA GLY A 22 -7.58 9.21 7.97
C GLY A 22 -7.23 7.74 7.76
N THR A 23 -6.55 7.39 6.68
CA THR A 23 -6.10 6.00 6.44
C THR A 23 -4.97 5.59 7.38
N ALA A 24 -4.04 6.49 7.72
CA ALA A 24 -2.93 6.20 8.62
C ALA A 24 -3.35 6.08 10.09
N TYR A 25 -4.37 6.84 10.55
CA TYR A 25 -4.77 6.87 11.95
C TYR A 25 -6.07 6.10 12.26
N ASN A 26 -6.86 5.72 11.27
CA ASN A 26 -8.15 5.03 11.48
C ASN A 26 -8.03 3.49 11.55
N SER A 27 -6.82 2.95 11.40
CA SER A 27 -6.58 1.50 11.34
C SER A 27 -6.80 0.79 12.69
N SER A 28 -6.70 1.50 13.81
CA SER A 28 -6.82 0.91 15.15
C SER A 28 -8.24 0.44 15.53
N SER A 29 -9.27 0.85 14.79
CA SER A 29 -10.68 0.52 15.08
C SER A 29 -11.12 -0.84 14.52
N THR A 30 -10.37 -1.43 13.61
CA THR A 30 -10.72 -2.69 12.94
C THR A 30 -10.24 -3.92 13.72
N PHE A 31 -10.90 -5.08 13.51
CA PHE A 31 -10.48 -6.34 14.14
C PHE A 31 -9.02 -6.68 13.80
N LEU A 32 -8.65 -6.60 12.53
CA LEU A 32 -7.28 -6.86 12.08
C LEU A 32 -6.29 -5.81 12.62
N GLY A 33 -6.68 -4.56 12.74
CA GLY A 33 -5.85 -3.50 13.33
C GLY A 33 -5.49 -3.73 14.80
N ARG A 34 -6.19 -4.60 15.51
CA ARG A 34 -5.90 -4.98 16.92
C ARG A 34 -4.93 -6.15 17.05
N LEU A 35 -4.70 -6.89 15.97
CA LEU A 35 -3.77 -8.02 15.93
C LEU A 35 -2.31 -7.55 16.02
N ASP A 36 -1.42 -8.45 16.45
CA ASP A 36 0.02 -8.17 16.46
C ASP A 36 0.54 -7.96 15.04
N PRO A 37 1.31 -6.89 14.76
CA PRO A 37 1.85 -6.61 13.43
C PRO A 37 2.73 -7.74 12.87
N ARG A 38 3.39 -8.53 13.72
CA ARG A 38 4.14 -9.71 13.31
C ARG A 38 3.25 -10.76 12.66
N THR A 39 2.11 -11.02 13.29
CA THR A 39 1.11 -11.99 12.81
C THR A 39 0.59 -11.58 11.44
N LEU A 40 0.22 -10.31 11.29
CA LEU A 40 -0.29 -9.79 10.01
C LEU A 40 0.76 -9.80 8.91
N LEU A 41 2.02 -9.45 9.22
CA LEU A 41 3.10 -9.48 8.23
C LEU A 41 3.47 -10.89 7.80
N LEU A 42 3.53 -11.85 8.72
CA LEU A 42 3.77 -13.25 8.38
C LEU A 42 2.62 -13.84 7.56
N TRP A 43 1.38 -13.52 7.94
CA TRP A 43 0.20 -13.91 7.19
C TRP A 43 0.19 -13.32 5.78
N TYR A 44 0.53 -12.03 5.63
CA TYR A 44 0.70 -11.39 4.33
C TYR A 44 1.77 -12.07 3.48
N LEU A 45 2.94 -12.33 4.07
CA LEU A 45 4.05 -12.96 3.36
C LEU A 45 3.66 -14.36 2.83
N PHE A 46 2.90 -15.12 3.61
CA PHE A 46 2.36 -16.42 3.18
C PHE A 46 1.46 -16.26 1.94
N PHE A 47 0.47 -15.37 1.97
CA PHE A 47 -0.45 -15.17 0.85
C PHE A 47 0.15 -14.38 -0.32
N ALA A 48 1.27 -13.71 -0.14
CA ALA A 48 2.01 -13.10 -1.24
C ALA A 48 2.82 -14.13 -2.05
N ILE A 49 3.27 -15.20 -1.39
CA ILE A 49 4.18 -16.19 -2.00
C ILE A 49 3.40 -17.43 -2.48
N VAL A 50 2.53 -17.99 -1.66
CA VAL A 50 1.87 -19.29 -1.92
C VAL A 50 1.07 -19.34 -3.22
N PRO A 51 0.29 -18.31 -3.62
CA PRO A 51 -0.47 -18.35 -4.88
C PRO A 51 0.39 -18.56 -6.13
N TRP A 52 1.67 -18.18 -6.11
CA TRP A 52 2.58 -18.39 -7.25
C TRP A 52 2.84 -19.87 -7.51
N PHE A 53 2.92 -20.69 -6.45
CA PHE A 53 3.18 -22.12 -6.55
C PHE A 53 1.92 -22.95 -6.79
N VAL A 54 0.74 -22.39 -6.52
CA VAL A 54 -0.53 -23.07 -6.69
C VAL A 54 -1.04 -22.87 -8.12
N HIS A 55 -1.31 -23.97 -8.82
CA HIS A 55 -1.87 -23.98 -10.18
C HIS A 55 -3.32 -24.46 -10.23
N ASN A 56 -3.79 -25.09 -9.17
CA ASN A 56 -5.16 -25.58 -9.06
C ASN A 56 -6.13 -24.40 -8.86
N ARG A 57 -7.11 -24.24 -9.77
CA ARG A 57 -8.09 -23.15 -9.76
C ARG A 57 -9.01 -23.20 -8.55
N THR A 58 -9.36 -24.41 -8.09
CA THR A 58 -10.22 -24.61 -6.91
C THR A 58 -9.56 -24.03 -5.66
N ILE A 59 -8.26 -24.31 -5.47
CA ILE A 59 -7.49 -23.77 -4.34
C ILE A 59 -7.38 -22.26 -4.44
N LEU A 60 -7.12 -21.71 -5.64
CA LEU A 60 -7.04 -20.27 -5.84
C LEU A 60 -8.37 -19.56 -5.57
N LEU A 61 -9.50 -20.14 -5.99
CA LEU A 61 -10.84 -19.64 -5.69
C LEU A 61 -11.10 -19.65 -4.17
N GLY A 62 -10.75 -20.74 -3.49
CA GLY A 62 -10.87 -20.80 -2.03
C GLY A 62 -10.03 -19.75 -1.33
N MET A 63 -8.76 -19.55 -1.76
CA MET A 63 -7.92 -18.46 -1.24
C MET A 63 -8.53 -17.08 -1.51
N PHE A 64 -9.10 -16.87 -2.70
CA PHE A 64 -9.77 -15.61 -3.04
C PHE A 64 -10.95 -15.33 -2.12
N VAL A 65 -11.80 -16.34 -1.85
CA VAL A 65 -12.94 -16.20 -0.92
C VAL A 65 -12.46 -15.82 0.48
N LEU A 66 -11.39 -16.44 0.99
CA LEU A 66 -10.79 -16.05 2.27
C LEU A 66 -10.33 -14.59 2.27
N MET A 67 -9.69 -14.15 1.18
CA MET A 67 -9.20 -12.77 1.07
C MET A 67 -10.35 -11.78 1.03
N VAL A 68 -11.42 -12.06 0.30
CA VAL A 68 -12.62 -11.21 0.28
C VAL A 68 -13.22 -11.12 1.69
N LEU A 69 -13.34 -12.24 2.40
CA LEU A 69 -13.88 -12.26 3.76
C LEU A 69 -13.01 -11.42 4.72
N THR A 70 -11.70 -11.60 4.69
CA THR A 70 -10.77 -10.81 5.54
C THR A 70 -10.77 -9.33 5.17
N THR A 71 -10.89 -8.98 3.88
CA THR A 71 -11.00 -7.59 3.42
C THR A 71 -12.28 -6.92 3.94
N VAL A 72 -13.40 -7.64 3.93
CA VAL A 72 -14.68 -7.15 4.50
C VAL A 72 -14.56 -6.95 6.03
N LEU A 73 -13.93 -7.89 6.74
CA LEU A 73 -13.68 -7.77 8.17
C LEU A 73 -12.75 -6.58 8.52
N SER A 74 -11.82 -6.27 7.63
CA SER A 74 -10.90 -5.13 7.77
C SER A 74 -11.57 -3.77 7.54
N ARG A 75 -12.82 -3.75 7.07
CA ARG A 75 -13.56 -2.51 6.75
C ARG A 75 -12.77 -1.58 5.81
N VAL A 76 -12.09 -2.17 4.84
CA VAL A 76 -11.38 -1.40 3.81
C VAL A 76 -12.37 -0.50 3.08
N SER A 77 -11.97 0.73 2.77
CA SER A 77 -12.80 1.68 2.03
C SER A 77 -13.27 1.07 0.70
N LEU A 78 -14.57 1.15 0.45
CA LEU A 78 -15.20 0.65 -0.77
C LEU A 78 -14.56 1.25 -2.04
N TYR A 79 -14.05 2.48 -1.92
CA TYR A 79 -13.36 3.18 -3.00
C TYR A 79 -12.07 2.48 -3.41
N ILE A 80 -11.28 1.99 -2.43
CA ILE A 80 -10.04 1.23 -2.70
C ILE A 80 -10.36 -0.10 -3.40
N ILE A 81 -11.41 -0.79 -2.94
CA ILE A 81 -11.87 -2.05 -3.56
C ILE A 81 -12.34 -1.78 -4.99
N PHE A 82 -13.05 -0.69 -5.24
CA PHE A 82 -13.51 -0.31 -6.58
C PHE A 82 -12.34 -0.06 -7.52
N ILE A 83 -11.32 0.69 -7.09
CA ILE A 83 -10.10 0.94 -7.88
C ILE A 83 -9.39 -0.39 -8.19
N LEU A 84 -9.28 -1.29 -7.20
CA LEU A 84 -8.70 -2.61 -7.40
C LEU A 84 -9.47 -3.43 -8.44
N CYS A 85 -10.79 -3.49 -8.34
CA CYS A 85 -11.63 -4.19 -9.31
C CYS A 85 -11.47 -3.61 -10.72
N LEU A 86 -11.43 -2.29 -10.85
CA LEU A 86 -11.20 -1.61 -12.12
C LEU A 86 -9.82 -1.98 -12.71
N GLY A 87 -8.78 -2.01 -11.87
CA GLY A 87 -7.43 -2.43 -12.26
C GLY A 87 -7.37 -3.87 -12.76
N LEU A 88 -8.02 -4.81 -12.05
CA LEU A 88 -8.07 -6.23 -12.44
C LEU A 88 -8.83 -6.43 -13.76
N ILE A 89 -9.96 -5.73 -13.95
CA ILE A 89 -10.74 -5.78 -15.20
C ILE A 89 -9.91 -5.21 -16.37
N SER A 90 -9.26 -4.07 -16.15
CA SER A 90 -8.37 -3.45 -17.15
C SER A 90 -7.22 -4.38 -17.53
N GLN A 91 -6.65 -5.11 -16.57
CA GLN A 91 -5.58 -6.08 -16.80
C GLN A 91 -6.05 -7.24 -17.68
N ILE A 92 -7.23 -7.81 -17.42
CA ILE A 92 -7.81 -8.87 -18.26
C ILE A 92 -8.01 -8.36 -19.69
N GLY A 93 -8.60 -7.17 -19.83
CA GLY A 93 -8.83 -6.54 -21.13
C GLY A 93 -7.52 -6.32 -21.91
N TRP A 94 -6.50 -5.80 -21.26
CA TRP A 94 -5.20 -5.57 -21.88
C TRP A 94 -4.51 -6.88 -22.30
N MET A 95 -4.51 -7.89 -21.43
CA MET A 95 -3.97 -9.21 -21.74
C MET A 95 -4.70 -9.88 -22.90
N PHE A 96 -6.02 -9.75 -22.97
CA PHE A 96 -6.83 -10.30 -24.06
C PHE A 96 -6.48 -9.62 -25.40
N ILE A 97 -6.34 -8.29 -25.41
CA ILE A 97 -5.91 -7.53 -26.59
C ILE A 97 -4.53 -8.01 -27.06
N LEU A 98 -3.56 -8.13 -26.15
CA LEU A 98 -2.22 -8.64 -26.50
C LEU A 98 -2.27 -10.06 -27.06
N SER A 99 -3.07 -10.94 -26.46
CA SER A 99 -3.24 -12.31 -26.94
C SER A 99 -3.73 -12.36 -28.40
N LEU A 100 -4.68 -11.50 -28.77
CA LEU A 100 -5.18 -11.40 -30.14
C LEU A 100 -4.06 -10.99 -31.12
N PHE A 101 -3.16 -10.07 -30.71
CA PHE A 101 -2.03 -9.67 -31.53
C PHE A 101 -1.00 -10.79 -31.77
N PHE A 102 -0.84 -11.70 -30.81
CA PHE A 102 0.09 -12.83 -30.90
C PHE A 102 -0.56 -14.12 -31.43
N GLY A 103 -1.77 -14.04 -32.01
CA GLY A 103 -2.46 -15.18 -32.61
C GLY A 103 -3.14 -16.11 -31.59
N GLY A 104 -3.31 -15.67 -30.35
CA GLY A 104 -4.05 -16.38 -29.32
C GLY A 104 -5.57 -16.22 -29.53
N GLY A 105 -6.31 -17.32 -29.40
CA GLY A 105 -7.78 -17.32 -29.44
C GLY A 105 -8.41 -17.28 -28.06
N PHE A 106 -9.69 -17.64 -27.98
CA PHE A 106 -10.44 -17.75 -26.72
C PHE A 106 -9.85 -18.78 -25.74
N GLU A 107 -9.01 -19.70 -26.19
CA GLU A 107 -8.31 -20.68 -25.35
C GLU A 107 -7.35 -20.02 -24.36
N SER A 108 -6.83 -18.84 -24.68
CA SER A 108 -5.95 -18.09 -23.78
C SER A 108 -6.66 -17.42 -22.60
N LEU A 109 -7.99 -17.35 -22.61
CA LEU A 109 -8.78 -16.75 -21.52
C LEU A 109 -8.62 -17.51 -20.19
N LEU A 110 -8.57 -18.83 -20.22
CA LEU A 110 -8.47 -19.64 -19.01
C LEU A 110 -7.16 -19.41 -18.23
N PRO A 111 -5.98 -19.44 -18.86
CA PRO A 111 -4.72 -19.05 -18.19
C PRO A 111 -4.74 -17.61 -17.68
N MET A 112 -5.34 -16.68 -18.44
CA MET A 112 -5.45 -15.27 -18.02
C MET A 112 -6.31 -15.11 -16.77
N LEU A 113 -7.45 -15.79 -16.69
CA LEU A 113 -8.30 -15.79 -15.50
C LEU A 113 -7.56 -16.38 -14.29
N THR A 114 -6.79 -17.45 -14.49
CA THR A 114 -5.98 -18.04 -13.42
C THR A 114 -4.92 -17.07 -12.90
N LEU A 115 -4.24 -16.34 -13.79
CA LEU A 115 -3.28 -15.32 -13.40
C LEU A 115 -3.95 -14.15 -12.67
N THR A 116 -5.12 -13.72 -13.17
CA THR A 116 -5.89 -12.65 -12.52
C THR A 116 -6.37 -13.05 -11.12
N LEU A 117 -6.77 -14.31 -10.92
CA LEU A 117 -7.09 -14.84 -9.60
C LEU A 117 -5.89 -14.81 -8.66
N LYS A 118 -4.70 -15.22 -9.12
CA LYS A 118 -3.46 -15.13 -8.32
C LYS A 118 -3.19 -13.70 -7.90
N LEU A 119 -3.23 -12.76 -8.84
CA LEU A 119 -2.99 -11.35 -8.58
C LEU A 119 -4.06 -10.73 -7.68
N SER A 120 -5.33 -11.14 -7.82
CA SER A 120 -6.40 -10.65 -6.95
C SER A 120 -6.21 -11.10 -5.49
N VAL A 121 -5.80 -12.35 -5.24
CA VAL A 121 -5.47 -12.85 -3.90
C VAL A 121 -4.35 -12.04 -3.27
N ILE A 122 -3.25 -11.83 -3.99
CA ILE A 122 -2.09 -11.08 -3.51
C ILE A 122 -2.47 -9.61 -3.24
N SER A 123 -3.20 -8.98 -4.16
CA SER A 123 -3.61 -7.58 -4.04
C SER A 123 -4.59 -7.37 -2.87
N LEU A 124 -5.57 -8.26 -2.68
CA LEU A 124 -6.49 -8.21 -1.56
C LEU A 124 -5.75 -8.41 -0.23
N ALA A 125 -4.84 -9.38 -0.15
CA ALA A 125 -4.00 -9.59 1.04
C ALA A 125 -3.20 -8.32 1.37
N SER A 126 -2.58 -7.69 0.36
CA SER A 126 -1.81 -6.47 0.50
C SER A 126 -2.67 -5.32 1.04
N ILE A 127 -3.80 -5.05 0.38
CA ILE A 127 -4.72 -3.97 0.80
C ILE A 127 -5.24 -4.21 2.21
N THR A 128 -5.64 -5.45 2.54
CA THR A 128 -6.16 -5.81 3.86
C THR A 128 -5.14 -5.53 4.97
N VAL A 129 -3.89 -5.95 4.78
CA VAL A 129 -2.84 -5.80 5.79
C VAL A 129 -2.38 -4.34 5.90
N PHE A 130 -2.05 -3.69 4.78
CA PHE A 130 -1.55 -2.31 4.82
C PHE A 130 -2.63 -1.27 5.18
N SER A 131 -3.91 -1.56 4.94
CA SER A 131 -5.00 -0.72 5.44
C SER A 131 -5.27 -0.91 6.93
N SER A 132 -4.88 -2.05 7.51
CA SER A 132 -5.09 -2.39 8.92
C SER A 132 -3.92 -2.03 9.82
N LEU A 133 -2.72 -1.82 9.26
CA LEU A 133 -1.50 -1.52 10.00
C LEU A 133 -1.16 -0.04 9.93
N ASP A 134 -1.04 0.59 11.10
CA ASP A 134 -0.44 1.92 11.20
C ASP A 134 1.05 1.85 10.82
N PRO A 135 1.61 2.90 10.20
CA PRO A 135 3.02 2.93 9.79
C PRO A 135 4.02 2.69 10.92
N GLU A 136 3.71 3.14 12.16
CA GLU A 136 4.55 2.90 13.33
C GLU A 136 4.54 1.41 13.72
N ARG A 137 3.36 0.80 13.75
CA ARG A 137 3.20 -0.64 14.02
C ARG A 137 3.83 -1.51 12.93
N LEU A 138 3.74 -1.07 11.66
CA LEU A 138 4.43 -1.72 10.55
C LEU A 138 5.94 -1.70 10.75
N SER A 139 6.50 -0.54 11.11
CA SER A 139 7.94 -0.38 11.42
C SER A 139 8.39 -1.33 12.54
N ASP A 140 7.63 -1.42 13.62
CA ASP A 140 7.96 -2.29 14.76
C ASP A 140 7.78 -3.78 14.42
N GLY A 141 6.79 -4.11 13.59
CA GLY A 141 6.63 -5.45 13.02
C GLY A 141 7.86 -5.87 12.20
N LEU A 142 8.30 -5.01 11.28
CA LEU A 142 9.50 -5.24 10.45
C LEU A 142 10.77 -5.37 11.30
N LEU A 143 10.92 -4.51 12.30
CA LEU A 143 12.03 -4.58 13.25
C LEU A 143 12.08 -5.93 14.01
N SER A 144 10.91 -6.45 14.35
CA SER A 144 10.80 -7.74 15.04
C SER A 144 11.13 -8.94 14.14
N LEU A 145 10.91 -8.81 12.83
CA LEU A 145 11.28 -9.83 11.82
C LEU A 145 12.77 -9.83 11.48
N GLY A 146 13.58 -8.95 12.11
CA GLY A 146 15.03 -8.91 11.93
C GLY A 146 15.52 -7.88 10.92
N ILE A 147 14.66 -7.01 10.40
CA ILE A 147 15.08 -5.91 9.54
C ILE A 147 15.94 -4.93 10.36
N PRO A 148 16.98 -4.31 9.75
CA PRO A 148 17.85 -3.35 10.43
C PRO A 148 17.10 -2.22 11.10
N ASP A 149 17.52 -1.84 12.31
CA ASP A 149 16.88 -0.80 13.12
C ASP A 149 16.83 0.57 12.41
N THR A 150 17.85 0.87 11.60
CA THR A 150 17.93 2.07 10.76
C THR A 150 16.79 2.13 9.74
N PHE A 151 16.49 1.01 9.08
CA PHE A 151 15.41 0.94 8.08
C PHE A 151 14.03 1.11 8.74
N ALA A 152 13.78 0.39 9.84
CA ALA A 152 12.53 0.49 10.59
C ALA A 152 12.31 1.92 11.11
N PHE A 153 13.35 2.55 11.65
CA PHE A 153 13.30 3.95 12.07
C PHE A 153 13.00 4.89 10.89
N SER A 154 13.68 4.72 9.76
CA SER A 154 13.49 5.56 8.57
C SER A 154 12.06 5.48 8.06
N LEU A 155 11.45 4.28 8.08
CA LEU A 155 10.06 4.09 7.69
C LEU A 155 9.09 4.86 8.60
N SER A 156 9.22 4.68 9.92
CA SER A 156 8.38 5.37 10.90
C SER A 156 8.55 6.89 10.84
N TYR A 157 9.80 7.35 10.74
CA TYR A 157 10.11 8.77 10.62
C TYR A 157 9.60 9.37 9.30
N GLY A 158 9.75 8.64 8.18
CA GLY A 158 9.25 9.06 6.88
C GLY A 158 7.74 9.32 6.87
N TYR A 159 6.96 8.42 7.44
CA TYR A 159 5.51 8.61 7.58
C TYR A 159 5.15 9.81 8.47
N ARG A 160 5.89 10.03 9.54
CA ARG A 160 5.64 11.14 10.45
C ARG A 160 5.94 12.50 9.82
N ILE A 161 6.96 12.59 8.96
CA ILE A 161 7.33 13.85 8.30
C ILE A 161 6.51 14.13 7.03
N LEU A 162 5.87 13.10 6.44
CA LEU A 162 5.14 13.17 5.18
C LEU A 162 4.07 14.27 5.15
N PRO A 163 3.22 14.46 6.18
CA PRO A 163 2.25 15.56 6.19
C PRO A 163 2.91 16.94 6.08
N THR A 164 4.02 17.15 6.80
CA THR A 164 4.78 18.40 6.76
C THR A 164 5.41 18.65 5.38
N LEU A 165 5.95 17.60 4.74
CA LEU A 165 6.48 17.71 3.38
C LEU A 165 5.40 18.07 2.36
N LEU A 166 4.20 17.51 2.50
CA LEU A 166 3.05 17.83 1.64
C LEU A 166 2.62 19.29 1.81
N GLU A 167 2.60 19.81 3.04
CA GLU A 167 2.31 21.22 3.30
C GLU A 167 3.36 22.15 2.68
N GLU A 168 4.65 21.86 2.87
CA GLU A 168 5.73 22.61 2.25
C GLU A 168 5.65 22.58 0.72
N PHE A 169 5.43 21.42 0.15
CA PHE A 169 5.26 21.26 -1.29
C PHE A 169 4.10 22.11 -1.81
N HIS A 170 2.97 22.09 -1.10
CA HIS A 170 1.81 22.91 -1.45
C HIS A 170 2.13 24.41 -1.41
N GLN A 171 2.80 24.89 -0.37
CA GLN A 171 3.21 26.30 -0.24
C GLN A 171 4.15 26.71 -1.38
N ILE A 172 5.12 25.86 -1.74
CA ILE A 172 6.04 26.10 -2.84
C ILE A 172 5.26 26.17 -4.17
N LEU A 173 4.34 25.23 -4.41
CA LEU A 173 3.49 25.24 -5.61
C LEU A 173 2.66 26.51 -5.72
N LEU A 174 2.05 26.97 -4.62
CA LEU A 174 1.31 28.24 -4.58
C LEU A 174 2.21 29.43 -4.91
N SER A 175 3.41 29.48 -4.36
CA SER A 175 4.40 30.52 -4.65
C SER A 175 4.76 30.58 -6.14
N PHE A 176 5.00 29.43 -6.77
CA PHE A 176 5.26 29.38 -8.22
C PHE A 176 4.02 29.76 -9.06
N ARG A 177 2.83 29.35 -8.62
CA ARG A 177 1.57 29.74 -9.30
C ARG A 177 1.31 31.25 -9.25
N LEU A 178 1.67 31.92 -8.16
CA LEU A 178 1.52 33.39 -8.02
C LEU A 178 2.54 34.14 -8.88
N ARG A 179 3.74 33.59 -9.08
CA ARG A 179 4.79 34.21 -9.90
C ARG A 179 4.67 33.88 -11.40
N GLY A 180 4.00 32.75 -11.73
CA GLY A 180 3.87 32.28 -13.11
C GLY A 180 2.70 32.92 -13.85
N GLN A 181 2.91 33.28 -15.11
CA GLN A 181 1.81 33.70 -16.00
C GLN A 181 1.12 32.44 -16.55
N ARG A 182 -0.17 32.34 -16.32
CA ARG A 182 -0.98 31.26 -16.91
C ARG A 182 -1.04 31.42 -18.43
N PRO A 183 -0.92 30.32 -19.21
CA PRO A 183 -1.11 30.39 -20.66
C PRO A 183 -2.54 30.80 -20.97
N LEU A 184 -2.70 31.91 -21.70
CA LEU A 184 -4.00 32.46 -22.14
C LEU A 184 -4.71 31.55 -23.17
N GLN A 185 -3.91 30.81 -23.97
CA GLN A 185 -4.40 29.86 -24.97
C GLN A 185 -4.19 28.43 -24.51
N HIS A 186 -5.26 27.64 -24.50
CA HIS A 186 -5.26 26.26 -23.94
C HIS A 186 -4.60 25.22 -24.88
N GLY A 187 -4.43 25.51 -26.18
CA GLY A 187 -3.92 24.57 -27.18
C GLY A 187 -4.84 23.35 -27.42
N ILE A 188 -4.50 22.52 -28.40
CA ILE A 188 -5.21 21.27 -28.70
C ILE A 188 -5.05 20.33 -27.50
N PHE A 189 -6.14 19.74 -26.98
CA PHE A 189 -6.16 18.85 -25.79
C PHE A 189 -5.58 19.45 -24.49
N TYR A 190 -5.65 20.76 -24.30
CA TYR A 190 -5.12 21.44 -23.10
C TYR A 190 -3.62 21.18 -22.84
N TRP A 191 -2.85 20.75 -23.85
CA TRP A 191 -1.44 20.39 -23.72
C TRP A 191 -0.58 21.49 -23.09
N ARG A 192 -0.80 22.75 -23.47
CA ARG A 192 -0.08 23.90 -22.88
C ARG A 192 -0.36 24.07 -21.38
N THR A 193 -1.56 23.79 -20.95
CA THR A 193 -1.93 23.87 -19.53
C THR A 193 -1.29 22.74 -18.74
N ILE A 194 -1.30 21.52 -19.29
CA ILE A 194 -0.67 20.35 -18.67
C ILE A 194 0.84 20.57 -18.55
N THR A 195 1.52 20.99 -19.61
CA THR A 195 2.96 21.26 -19.59
C THR A 195 3.32 22.38 -18.60
N TYR A 196 2.49 23.41 -18.48
CA TYR A 196 2.66 24.48 -17.50
C TYR A 196 2.61 23.94 -16.06
N TYR A 197 1.60 23.14 -15.69
CA TYR A 197 1.51 22.56 -14.36
C TYR A 197 2.65 21.57 -14.09
N LEU A 198 2.98 20.74 -15.07
CA LEU A 198 4.08 19.77 -14.96
C LEU A 198 5.42 20.49 -14.73
N ARG A 199 5.66 21.59 -15.45
CA ARG A 199 6.84 22.42 -15.26
C ARG A 199 6.89 23.04 -13.85
N ILE A 200 5.76 23.53 -13.33
CA ILE A 200 5.69 24.07 -11.96
C ILE A 200 6.01 22.99 -10.94
N VAL A 201 5.46 21.78 -11.08
CA VAL A 201 5.75 20.65 -10.19
C VAL A 201 7.23 20.30 -10.20
N ILE A 202 7.86 20.21 -11.38
CA ILE A 202 9.29 19.93 -11.51
C ILE A 202 10.13 21.04 -10.86
N LEU A 203 9.78 22.30 -11.10
CA LEU A 203 10.50 23.44 -10.51
C LEU A 203 10.32 23.52 -8.98
N ALA A 204 9.16 23.12 -8.46
CA ALA A 204 8.88 23.08 -7.03
C ALA A 204 9.64 21.98 -6.31
N PHE A 205 10.03 20.91 -7.01
CA PHE A 205 10.77 19.80 -6.44
C PHE A 205 12.16 20.23 -5.92
N TYR A 206 12.85 21.12 -6.62
CA TYR A 206 14.20 21.58 -6.22
C TYR A 206 14.23 22.30 -4.87
N PRO A 207 13.40 23.35 -4.61
CA PRO A 207 13.36 24.00 -3.30
C PRO A 207 12.91 23.05 -2.19
N LEU A 208 11.96 22.14 -2.48
CA LEU A 208 11.52 21.14 -1.52
C LEU A 208 12.67 20.22 -1.09
N MET A 209 13.45 19.71 -2.05
CA MET A 209 14.62 18.86 -1.77
C MET A 209 15.67 19.61 -0.96
N LEU A 210 15.95 20.86 -1.31
CA LEU A 210 16.92 21.69 -0.59
C LEU A 210 16.49 21.93 0.87
N ASN A 211 15.22 22.25 1.10
CA ASN A 211 14.68 22.46 2.44
C ASN A 211 14.70 21.17 3.26
N THR A 212 14.30 20.07 2.64
CA THR A 212 14.31 18.74 3.27
C THR A 212 15.73 18.30 3.63
N ALA A 213 16.71 18.53 2.75
CA ALA A 213 18.12 18.22 3.01
C ALA A 213 18.68 19.03 4.20
N LYS A 214 18.38 20.34 4.26
CA LYS A 214 18.77 21.19 5.40
C LYS A 214 18.13 20.71 6.71
N ARG A 215 16.85 20.38 6.69
CA ARG A 215 16.13 19.86 7.87
C ARG A 215 16.66 18.49 8.30
N SER A 216 16.96 17.60 7.35
CA SER A 216 17.54 16.29 7.66
C SER A 216 18.84 16.41 8.41
N ARG A 217 19.72 17.33 8.01
CA ARG A 217 20.99 17.59 8.70
C ARG A 217 20.78 17.99 10.15
N THR A 218 19.93 18.99 10.41
CA THR A 218 19.64 19.44 11.78
C THR A 218 18.97 18.35 12.62
N THR A 219 18.12 17.53 12.00
CA THR A 219 17.47 16.39 12.68
C THR A 219 18.50 15.32 13.05
N ILE A 220 19.43 14.99 12.15
CA ILE A 220 20.49 14.02 12.43
C ILE A 220 21.37 14.51 13.57
N GLU A 221 21.82 15.77 13.53
CA GLU A 221 22.62 16.38 14.59
C GLU A 221 21.90 16.32 15.96
N ALA A 222 20.59 16.63 15.98
CA ALA A 222 19.77 16.53 17.19
C ALA A 222 19.58 15.09 17.69
N LEU A 223 19.49 14.11 16.80
CA LEU A 223 19.38 12.68 17.15
C LEU A 223 20.71 12.15 17.70
N GLU A 224 21.82 12.53 17.09
CA GLU A 224 23.17 12.15 17.56
C GLU A 224 23.46 12.68 18.97
N THR A 225 23.12 13.94 19.24
CA THR A 225 23.28 14.50 20.60
C THR A 225 22.43 13.78 21.65
N ARG A 226 21.33 13.12 21.24
CA ARG A 226 20.50 12.27 22.11
C ARG A 226 20.97 10.82 22.19
N GLY A 227 22.11 10.48 21.57
CA GLY A 227 22.68 9.13 21.59
C GLY A 227 21.94 8.12 20.70
N PHE A 228 21.31 8.58 19.60
CA PHE A 228 20.51 7.74 18.72
C PHE A 228 21.32 6.57 18.13
N SER A 229 22.53 6.83 17.61
CA SER A 229 23.41 5.78 17.06
C SER A 229 23.81 4.75 18.09
N TYR A 230 24.04 5.15 19.34
CA TYR A 230 24.28 4.21 20.43
C TYR A 230 23.05 3.34 20.73
N GLY A 231 21.87 3.95 20.72
CA GLY A 231 20.59 3.24 20.95
C GLY A 231 20.27 2.20 19.88
N LEU A 232 20.53 2.49 18.60
CA LEU A 232 20.29 1.58 17.47
C LEU A 232 21.13 0.30 17.57
N ASN A 233 22.39 0.41 17.99
CA ASN A 233 23.30 -0.75 18.07
C ASN A 233 23.12 -1.57 19.36
N ASN A 234 22.30 -1.12 20.30
CA ASN A 234 22.16 -1.77 21.59
C ASN A 234 20.97 -2.73 21.63
N LYS A 235 21.26 -4.05 21.69
CA LYS A 235 20.25 -5.12 21.78
C LYS A 235 19.28 -4.94 22.96
N LYS A 236 19.72 -4.35 24.07
CA LYS A 236 18.86 -4.10 25.24
C LYS A 236 17.79 -3.04 24.94
N VAL A 237 18.16 -1.96 24.23
CA VAL A 237 17.24 -0.90 23.81
C VAL A 237 16.18 -1.45 22.84
N LYS A 238 16.61 -2.26 21.86
CA LYS A 238 15.71 -2.96 20.95
C LYS A 238 14.71 -3.85 21.70
N LYS A 239 15.19 -4.63 22.69
CA LYS A 239 14.33 -5.49 23.50
C LYS A 239 13.29 -4.70 24.30
N ILE A 240 13.68 -3.54 24.86
CA ILE A 240 12.77 -2.64 25.59
C ILE A 240 11.73 -2.05 24.61
N LYS A 241 12.17 -1.55 23.45
CA LYS A 241 11.29 -1.00 22.43
C LYS A 241 10.24 -2.01 21.95
N LEU A 242 10.60 -3.27 21.78
CA LEU A 242 9.72 -4.34 21.33
C LEU A 242 8.94 -5.03 22.46
N SER A 243 9.16 -4.67 23.73
CA SER A 243 8.55 -5.32 24.89
C SER A 243 7.02 -5.20 24.97
N TYR A 244 6.45 -4.17 24.32
CA TYR A 244 5.00 -3.98 24.25
C TYR A 244 4.33 -4.87 23.20
N LEU A 245 5.09 -5.40 22.22
CA LEU A 245 4.56 -6.34 21.25
C LEU A 245 4.37 -7.71 21.91
N LYS A 246 3.14 -7.99 22.30
CA LYS A 246 2.77 -9.29 22.91
C LYS A 246 1.69 -9.93 22.05
N MET A 247 1.93 -11.15 21.59
CA MET A 247 0.90 -11.96 20.94
C MET A 247 -0.26 -12.19 21.90
N LYS A 248 -1.45 -11.80 21.48
CA LYS A 248 -2.70 -11.99 22.21
C LYS A 248 -3.34 -13.32 21.82
N ARG A 249 -4.28 -13.78 22.62
CA ARG A 249 -5.09 -14.97 22.27
C ARG A 249 -5.83 -14.82 20.93
N SER A 250 -6.24 -13.59 20.59
CA SER A 250 -6.86 -13.26 19.29
C SER A 250 -5.97 -13.56 18.10
N ASP A 251 -4.64 -13.37 18.24
CA ASP A 251 -3.66 -13.63 17.15
C ASP A 251 -3.59 -15.14 16.88
N TRP A 252 -3.60 -15.96 17.93
CA TRP A 252 -3.61 -17.42 17.83
C TRP A 252 -4.91 -17.94 17.19
N TYR A 253 -6.07 -17.39 17.57
CA TYR A 253 -7.34 -17.77 16.94
C TYR A 253 -7.39 -17.40 15.46
N PHE A 254 -6.86 -16.23 15.10
CA PHE A 254 -6.80 -15.79 13.70
C PHE A 254 -5.87 -16.70 12.87
N LEU A 255 -4.65 -16.97 13.38
CA LEU A 255 -3.70 -17.85 12.70
C LEU A 255 -4.25 -19.30 12.60
N SER A 256 -4.76 -19.86 13.67
CA SER A 256 -5.29 -21.23 13.65
C SER A 256 -6.50 -21.34 12.74
N GLY A 257 -7.41 -20.37 12.75
CA GLY A 257 -8.55 -20.33 11.84
C GLY A 257 -8.16 -20.21 10.37
N SER A 258 -7.21 -19.32 10.05
CA SER A 258 -6.74 -19.15 8.67
C SER A 258 -5.93 -20.37 8.18
N THR A 259 -5.11 -20.98 9.01
CA THR A 259 -4.37 -22.19 8.64
C THR A 259 -5.30 -23.40 8.49
N ALA A 260 -6.27 -23.58 9.37
CA ALA A 260 -7.27 -24.64 9.25
C ALA A 260 -8.08 -24.50 7.95
N TYR A 261 -8.48 -23.28 7.61
CA TYR A 261 -9.17 -23.00 6.35
C TYR A 261 -8.30 -23.29 5.13
N VAL A 262 -7.04 -22.88 5.14
CA VAL A 262 -6.11 -23.17 4.05
C VAL A 262 -5.93 -24.69 3.88
N ILE A 263 -5.72 -25.43 4.97
CA ILE A 263 -5.58 -26.90 4.92
C ILE A 263 -6.85 -27.52 4.32
N LEU A 264 -8.03 -27.06 4.73
CA LEU A 264 -9.31 -27.55 4.21
C LEU A 264 -9.43 -27.32 2.70
N ILE A 265 -9.05 -26.13 2.21
CA ILE A 265 -9.06 -25.83 0.76
C ILE A 265 -8.06 -26.71 0.02
N PHE A 266 -6.87 -26.95 0.56
CA PHE A 266 -5.90 -27.85 -0.06
C PHE A 266 -6.43 -29.30 -0.11
N CYS A 267 -7.10 -29.78 0.94
CA CYS A 267 -7.76 -31.09 0.93
C CYS A 267 -8.87 -31.17 -0.13
N ILE A 268 -9.72 -30.16 -0.24
CA ILE A 268 -10.77 -30.10 -1.27
C ILE A 268 -10.15 -30.07 -2.67
N GLY A 269 -9.13 -29.23 -2.88
CA GLY A 269 -8.46 -29.13 -4.18
C GLY A 269 -7.71 -30.39 -4.59
N TYR A 270 -7.28 -31.21 -3.63
CA TYR A 270 -6.72 -32.54 -3.90
C TYR A 270 -7.78 -33.57 -4.25
N LEU A 271 -8.98 -33.48 -3.66
CA LEU A 271 -10.11 -34.36 -3.94
C LEU A 271 -10.78 -34.11 -5.31
N TYR A 272 -10.68 -32.85 -5.81
CA TYR A 272 -11.26 -32.44 -7.09
C TYR A 272 -10.18 -31.95 -8.07
N PRO A 273 -9.34 -32.84 -8.63
CA PRO A 273 -8.28 -32.44 -9.57
C PRO A 273 -8.80 -32.03 -10.97
N GLU A 274 -10.06 -32.29 -11.29
CA GLU A 274 -10.63 -32.08 -12.64
C GLU A 274 -10.72 -30.59 -13.07
N LEU A 275 -10.54 -29.64 -12.16
CA LEU A 275 -10.53 -28.22 -12.47
C LEU A 275 -9.09 -27.66 -12.77
N VAL A 276 -8.12 -28.55 -12.94
CA VAL A 276 -6.72 -28.18 -13.21
C VAL A 276 -6.46 -27.90 -14.70
N TYR A 277 -7.30 -28.43 -15.62
CA TYR A 277 -7.16 -28.29 -17.07
C TYR A 277 -8.14 -27.29 -17.67
#